data_ee1d3f12b30891af9ac1c29d67d48ad0
#
_entry.id   ee1d3f12b30891af9ac1c29d67d48ad0
#
_cell.length_a   1.000
_cell.length_b   1.000
_cell.length_c   1.000
_cell.angle_alpha   90.00
_cell.angle_beta   90.00
_cell.angle_gamma   90.00
#
_symmetry.space_group_name_H-M   'P 1'
#
loop_
_entity.id
_entity.type
_entity.pdbx_description
1 polymer ?
#
loop_
_entity_poly.entity_id
_entity_poly.type
_entity_poly.pdbx_seq_one_letter_code
_entity_poly.pdbx_strand_id
1 'polypeptide(L)'
;EMERFWPHKVDGEGHFVAKLVRRGSVNELGADYDVCEDSCNKVEDTGLKADRKTKKNKNSKNRKNETKPALTKENMKLLSEFLDETISEDMAAWIKNSRLVMFGEQLYRLPDMEVDIKGLKVQRAGLHIGEFKKQRFEPSHSLALALKLNDAKNVVKLTWDDPQTIGFFNGQSVMLSDEQAAECKKGWALVCVDGYTAGWGKVNGTQVKNH
;
A
#
# COMPACT_ATOMS: atom_id res chain seq x y z
N GLU A 1 -5.43 -18.14 -13.39
CA GLU A 1 -4.51 -17.38 -14.26
C GLU A 1 -3.09 -17.54 -13.75
N MET A 2 -2.16 -17.77 -14.66
CA MET A 2 -0.73 -17.89 -14.35
C MET A 2 0.03 -17.06 -15.38
N GLU A 3 0.97 -16.26 -14.92
CA GLU A 3 1.77 -15.43 -15.79
C GLU A 3 3.24 -15.50 -15.36
N ARG A 4 4.13 -15.63 -16.33
CA ARG A 4 5.56 -15.69 -16.12
C ARG A 4 6.24 -14.56 -16.87
N PHE A 5 6.91 -13.71 -16.13
CA PHE A 5 7.72 -12.61 -16.66
C PHE A 5 9.14 -13.14 -16.91
N TRP A 6 9.49 -13.28 -18.19
CA TRP A 6 10.79 -13.77 -18.60
C TRP A 6 11.79 -12.61 -18.72
N PRO A 7 13.00 -12.69 -18.12
CA PRO A 7 13.99 -11.62 -18.19
C PRO A 7 14.42 -11.22 -19.60
N HIS A 8 14.32 -12.15 -20.56
CA HIS A 8 14.66 -11.88 -21.97
C HIS A 8 13.53 -11.20 -22.77
N LYS A 9 12.33 -11.06 -22.18
CA LYS A 9 11.17 -10.41 -22.79
C LYS A 9 10.77 -9.12 -22.07
N VAL A 10 11.17 -8.99 -20.82
CA VAL A 10 10.86 -7.85 -19.98
C VAL A 10 12.14 -7.45 -19.27
N ASP A 11 12.49 -6.18 -19.33
CA ASP A 11 13.66 -5.64 -18.65
C ASP A 11 13.40 -5.68 -17.12
N GLY A 12 14.02 -6.63 -16.44
CA GLY A 12 13.85 -6.86 -15.01
C GLY A 12 14.16 -8.29 -14.58
N GLU A 13 14.01 -8.55 -13.28
CA GLU A 13 14.13 -9.89 -12.70
C GLU A 13 12.92 -10.75 -13.10
N GLY A 14 13.15 -12.04 -13.33
CA GLY A 14 12.07 -12.99 -13.67
C GLY A 14 11.14 -13.22 -12.48
N HIS A 15 9.86 -13.00 -12.68
CA HIS A 15 8.82 -13.27 -11.68
C HIS A 15 7.78 -14.26 -12.21
N PHE A 16 7.19 -14.99 -11.28
CA PHE A 16 6.06 -15.87 -11.55
C PHE A 16 4.89 -15.49 -10.65
N VAL A 17 3.73 -15.28 -11.25
CA VAL A 17 2.48 -14.99 -10.53
C VAL A 17 1.46 -16.03 -10.89
N ALA A 18 0.86 -16.67 -9.87
CA ALA A 18 -0.25 -17.59 -10.05
C ALA A 18 -1.42 -17.19 -9.14
N LYS A 19 -2.59 -17.02 -9.74
CA LYS A 19 -3.85 -16.88 -9.04
C LYS A 19 -4.62 -18.19 -9.18
N LEU A 20 -4.78 -18.88 -8.07
CA LEU A 20 -5.51 -20.14 -8.01
C LEU A 20 -6.88 -19.90 -7.36
N VAL A 21 -7.93 -20.35 -8.02
CA VAL A 21 -9.29 -20.31 -7.47
C VAL A 21 -9.79 -21.75 -7.43
N ARG A 22 -10.09 -22.24 -6.23
CA ARG A 22 -10.73 -23.56 -6.07
C ARG A 22 -12.20 -23.46 -6.49
N ARG A 23 -12.60 -24.33 -7.42
CA ARG A 23 -14.00 -24.50 -7.82
C ARG A 23 -14.54 -25.76 -7.14
N GLY A 24 -15.76 -25.69 -6.59
CA GLY A 24 -16.43 -26.79 -5.90
C GLY A 24 -16.48 -26.62 -4.38
N SER A 25 -17.41 -27.33 -3.73
CA SER A 25 -17.50 -27.36 -2.28
C SER A 25 -16.49 -28.36 -1.68
N VAL A 26 -16.07 -28.13 -0.44
CA VAL A 26 -15.11 -28.98 0.27
C VAL A 26 -15.64 -30.41 0.44
N ASN A 27 -16.96 -30.60 0.31
CA ASN A 27 -17.63 -31.88 0.58
C ASN A 27 -17.68 -32.84 -0.65
N GLU A 28 -17.23 -32.40 -1.84
CA GLU A 28 -17.26 -33.22 -3.06
C GLU A 28 -15.94 -33.93 -3.35
N LEU A 29 -14.88 -33.61 -2.61
CA LEU A 29 -13.62 -34.34 -2.69
C LEU A 29 -13.57 -35.32 -1.51
N GLY A 30 -13.81 -36.60 -1.84
CA GLY A 30 -13.69 -37.70 -0.87
C GLY A 30 -12.40 -37.61 -0.06
N ALA A 31 -12.45 -38.19 1.12
CA ALA A 31 -11.48 -38.11 2.22
C ALA A 31 -10.14 -38.86 1.93
N ASP A 32 -9.49 -38.62 0.80
CA ASP A 32 -8.19 -39.18 0.48
C ASP A 32 -7.18 -38.09 0.09
N TYR A 33 -7.05 -37.05 0.93
CA TYR A 33 -5.84 -36.28 0.97
C TYR A 33 -5.22 -36.48 2.35
N ASP A 34 -4.27 -37.40 2.41
CA ASP A 34 -3.26 -37.37 3.47
C ASP A 34 -2.65 -35.97 3.49
N VAL A 35 -3.02 -35.21 4.50
CA VAL A 35 -2.29 -33.99 4.86
C VAL A 35 -0.90 -34.48 5.21
N CYS A 36 0.06 -34.21 4.34
CA CYS A 36 1.48 -34.43 4.64
C CYS A 36 1.86 -33.46 5.77
N GLU A 37 1.60 -33.89 6.99
CA GLU A 37 2.01 -33.18 8.21
C GLU A 37 3.49 -33.34 8.51
N ASP A 38 4.35 -33.81 7.69
CA ASP A 38 5.75 -33.97 8.04
C ASP A 38 6.72 -33.83 6.86
N SER A 39 6.95 -32.58 6.41
CA SER A 39 8.14 -32.33 5.57
C SER A 39 8.75 -30.94 5.68
N CYS A 40 8.39 -30.12 6.66
CA CYS A 40 9.03 -28.81 6.86
C CYS A 40 9.98 -28.68 8.05
N ASN A 41 10.32 -29.79 8.70
CA ASN A 41 11.27 -29.77 9.80
C ASN A 41 12.35 -30.85 9.61
N LYS A 42 13.33 -30.60 8.74
CA LYS A 42 14.73 -31.06 8.86
C LYS A 42 15.51 -30.65 7.62
N VAL A 43 16.01 -29.44 7.60
CA VAL A 43 17.23 -29.14 6.88
C VAL A 43 18.34 -29.28 7.92
N GLU A 44 19.04 -30.38 7.86
CA GLU A 44 20.23 -30.61 8.66
C GLU A 44 21.32 -29.63 8.19
N ASP A 45 21.79 -28.89 9.15
CA ASP A 45 22.91 -27.96 9.08
C ASP A 45 24.22 -28.74 8.83
N THR A 46 24.63 -28.84 7.57
CA THR A 46 25.98 -29.29 7.24
C THR A 46 26.93 -28.11 7.28
N GLY A 47 27.70 -28.09 8.35
CA GLY A 47 28.61 -27.03 8.70
C GLY A 47 29.66 -26.66 7.67
N LEU A 48 29.78 -25.37 7.44
CA LEU A 48 31.03 -24.71 7.06
C LEU A 48 31.26 -23.55 8.01
N LYS A 49 32.19 -23.76 8.92
CA LYS A 49 32.72 -22.74 9.85
C LYS A 49 33.45 -21.69 9.05
N ALA A 50 32.96 -20.48 9.03
CA ALA A 50 33.73 -19.30 8.71
C ALA A 50 33.71 -18.35 9.91
N ASP A 51 34.83 -18.26 10.59
CA ASP A 51 35.08 -17.30 11.65
C ASP A 51 34.92 -15.87 11.18
N ARG A 52 33.90 -15.18 11.66
CA ARG A 52 33.86 -13.71 11.71
C ARG A 52 33.29 -13.26 13.03
N LYS A 53 34.22 -12.81 13.90
CA LYS A 53 33.90 -12.04 15.09
C LYS A 53 33.19 -10.75 14.69
N THR A 54 31.91 -10.68 14.90
CA THR A 54 31.15 -9.42 14.84
C THR A 54 30.52 -9.15 16.19
N LYS A 55 30.82 -7.98 16.71
CA LYS A 55 30.40 -7.44 18.01
C LYS A 55 28.87 -7.56 18.15
N LYS A 56 28.43 -8.22 19.22
CA LYS A 56 27.04 -8.27 19.68
C LYS A 56 26.57 -6.86 20.01
N ASN A 57 25.79 -6.26 19.12
CA ASN A 57 24.97 -5.12 19.46
C ASN A 57 23.62 -5.66 19.98
N LYS A 58 23.50 -5.72 21.31
CA LYS A 58 22.28 -6.10 22.01
C LYS A 58 21.33 -4.92 21.97
N ASN A 59 20.49 -4.83 20.96
CA ASN A 59 19.22 -4.07 21.00
C ASN A 59 18.32 -4.44 19.81
N SER A 60 18.09 -5.73 19.62
CA SER A 60 16.95 -6.17 18.82
C SER A 60 15.81 -6.45 19.80
N LYS A 61 15.04 -5.43 20.14
CA LYS A 61 13.72 -5.63 20.73
C LYS A 61 12.88 -6.36 19.67
N ASN A 62 12.61 -7.63 19.92
CA ASN A 62 11.58 -8.42 19.24
C ASN A 62 10.30 -7.58 19.20
N ARG A 63 10.05 -6.86 18.12
CA ARG A 63 8.73 -6.35 17.82
C ARG A 63 7.90 -7.58 17.42
N LYS A 64 7.23 -8.17 18.40
CA LYS A 64 6.08 -9.03 18.14
C LYS A 64 5.14 -8.20 17.29
N ASN A 65 4.87 -8.64 16.06
CA ASN A 65 3.80 -8.11 15.23
C ASN A 65 2.47 -8.51 15.90
N GLU A 66 2.13 -7.82 16.98
CA GLU A 66 0.80 -7.89 17.55
C GLU A 66 -0.10 -7.12 16.59
N THR A 67 -0.90 -7.85 15.84
CA THR A 67 -2.08 -7.32 15.17
C THR A 67 -2.96 -6.70 16.26
N LYS A 68 -2.82 -5.39 16.49
CA LYS A 68 -3.74 -4.69 17.38
C LYS A 68 -5.12 -4.75 16.75
N PRO A 69 -6.13 -5.27 17.45
CA PRO A 69 -7.48 -5.30 16.93
C PRO A 69 -8.01 -3.88 16.81
N ALA A 70 -8.69 -3.65 15.71
CA ALA A 70 -9.56 -2.50 15.42
C ALA A 70 -8.90 -1.10 15.48
N LEU A 71 -9.13 -0.35 14.42
CA LEU A 71 -8.87 1.08 14.40
C LEU A 71 -9.48 1.75 15.64
N THR A 72 -8.68 2.52 16.37
CA THR A 72 -9.21 3.31 17.47
C THR A 72 -10.20 4.34 16.93
N LYS A 73 -11.12 4.80 17.79
CA LYS A 73 -12.09 5.85 17.39
C LYS A 73 -11.39 7.12 16.88
N GLU A 74 -10.24 7.45 17.46
CA GLU A 74 -9.40 8.59 17.04
C GLU A 74 -8.83 8.38 15.63
N ASN A 75 -8.28 7.19 15.35
CA ASN A 75 -7.76 6.86 14.03
C ASN A 75 -8.87 6.86 12.97
N MET A 76 -10.06 6.35 13.31
CA MET A 76 -11.22 6.41 12.41
C MET A 76 -11.65 7.83 12.11
N LYS A 77 -11.58 8.73 13.08
CA LYS A 77 -11.89 10.15 12.89
C LYS A 77 -10.89 10.80 11.92
N LEU A 78 -9.58 10.62 12.16
CA LEU A 78 -8.53 11.16 11.29
C LEU A 78 -8.62 10.62 9.85
N LEU A 79 -8.91 9.32 9.70
CA LEU A 79 -9.14 8.72 8.39
C LEU A 79 -10.38 9.33 7.72
N SER A 80 -11.49 9.47 8.45
CA SER A 80 -12.72 10.06 7.89
C SER A 80 -12.51 11.51 7.45
N GLU A 81 -11.83 12.33 8.25
CA GLU A 81 -11.50 13.71 7.89
C GLU A 81 -10.71 13.76 6.57
N PHE A 82 -9.66 12.94 6.45
CA PHE A 82 -8.88 12.86 5.20
C PHE A 82 -9.75 12.42 4.01
N LEU A 83 -10.55 11.36 4.18
CA LEU A 83 -11.39 10.83 3.10
C LEU A 83 -12.44 11.86 2.67
N ASP A 84 -13.09 12.51 3.62
CA ASP A 84 -14.17 13.46 3.34
C ASP A 84 -13.64 14.74 2.66
N GLU A 85 -12.40 15.16 2.97
CA GLU A 85 -11.77 16.32 2.35
C GLU A 85 -11.17 16.03 0.96
N THR A 86 -10.61 14.83 0.75
CA THR A 86 -9.71 14.58 -0.39
C THR A 86 -10.31 13.60 -1.41
N ILE A 87 -11.14 12.65 -0.96
CA ILE A 87 -11.61 11.52 -1.77
C ILE A 87 -13.09 11.67 -2.10
N SER A 88 -13.51 11.16 -3.27
CA SER A 88 -14.92 11.13 -3.67
C SER A 88 -15.76 10.28 -2.70
N GLU A 89 -17.06 10.54 -2.63
CA GLU A 89 -17.96 9.86 -1.68
C GLU A 89 -18.00 8.34 -1.93
N ASP A 90 -18.07 7.92 -3.18
CA ASP A 90 -18.11 6.51 -3.55
C ASP A 90 -16.84 5.77 -3.15
N MET A 91 -15.67 6.36 -3.43
CA MET A 91 -14.40 5.77 -3.08
C MET A 91 -14.14 5.82 -1.56
N ALA A 92 -14.56 6.88 -0.89
CA ALA A 92 -14.50 6.97 0.57
C ALA A 92 -15.37 5.89 1.23
N ALA A 93 -16.59 5.67 0.72
CA ALA A 93 -17.47 4.60 1.17
C ALA A 93 -16.85 3.21 0.91
N TRP A 94 -16.24 3.00 -0.26
CA TRP A 94 -15.54 1.76 -0.58
C TRP A 94 -14.39 1.46 0.38
N ILE A 95 -13.59 2.48 0.76
CA ILE A 95 -12.52 2.32 1.77
C ILE A 95 -13.12 2.03 3.14
N LYS A 96 -14.10 2.83 3.60
CA LYS A 96 -14.72 2.71 4.94
C LYS A 96 -15.41 1.35 5.15
N ASN A 97 -16.06 0.82 4.11
CA ASN A 97 -16.79 -0.44 4.17
C ASN A 97 -15.90 -1.67 3.95
N SER A 98 -14.63 -1.48 3.63
CA SER A 98 -13.71 -2.58 3.39
C SER A 98 -13.09 -3.11 4.68
N ARG A 99 -12.46 -4.28 4.57
CA ARG A 99 -11.75 -4.91 5.68
C ARG A 99 -10.40 -4.21 5.91
N LEU A 100 -10.36 -3.34 6.92
CA LEU A 100 -9.17 -2.58 7.29
C LEU A 100 -8.39 -3.27 8.42
N VAL A 101 -7.07 -3.29 8.30
CA VAL A 101 -6.16 -3.89 9.30
C VAL A 101 -4.98 -2.95 9.56
N MET A 102 -4.60 -2.86 10.83
CA MET A 102 -3.44 -2.08 11.27
C MET A 102 -2.23 -2.97 11.50
N PHE A 103 -1.08 -2.54 10.97
CA PHE A 103 0.24 -3.08 11.31
C PHE A 103 1.10 -1.94 11.89
N GLY A 104 1.17 -1.89 13.21
CA GLY A 104 1.76 -0.73 13.88
C GLY A 104 0.94 0.52 13.62
N GLU A 105 1.53 1.53 12.99
CA GLU A 105 0.86 2.79 12.60
C GLU A 105 0.31 2.77 11.17
N GLN A 106 0.59 1.72 10.42
CA GLN A 106 0.21 1.59 9.01
C GLN A 106 -1.15 0.93 8.85
N LEU A 107 -1.98 1.52 7.99
CA LEU A 107 -3.33 1.06 7.66
C LEU A 107 -3.33 0.36 6.30
N TYR A 108 -3.87 -0.84 6.26
CA TYR A 108 -4.03 -1.63 5.04
C TYR A 108 -5.49 -2.00 4.81
N ARG A 109 -5.90 -2.00 3.55
CA ARG A 109 -7.12 -2.62 3.07
C ARG A 109 -6.81 -4.04 2.60
N LEU A 110 -7.43 -5.03 3.23
CA LEU A 110 -7.32 -6.41 2.78
C LEU A 110 -8.14 -6.64 1.51
N PRO A 111 -7.77 -7.62 0.68
CA PRO A 111 -8.62 -8.09 -0.41
C PRO A 111 -9.96 -8.59 0.11
N ASP A 112 -10.99 -8.59 -0.75
CA ASP A 112 -12.35 -8.99 -0.39
C ASP A 112 -12.50 -10.51 -0.19
N MET A 113 -11.45 -11.28 -0.44
CA MET A 113 -11.41 -12.71 -0.16
C MET A 113 -11.09 -12.96 1.33
N GLU A 114 -11.70 -13.99 1.90
CA GLU A 114 -11.39 -14.43 3.27
C GLU A 114 -9.99 -15.06 3.30
N VAL A 115 -9.03 -14.30 3.79
CA VAL A 115 -7.68 -14.78 4.07
C VAL A 115 -7.44 -14.68 5.57
N ASP A 116 -7.20 -15.81 6.22
CA ASP A 116 -6.71 -15.79 7.60
C ASP A 116 -5.20 -15.53 7.60
N ILE A 117 -4.82 -14.39 8.13
CA ILE A 117 -3.42 -13.96 8.23
C ILE A 117 -2.80 -14.24 9.59
N LYS A 118 -3.54 -14.91 10.52
CA LYS A 118 -3.01 -15.25 11.84
C LYS A 118 -1.86 -16.24 11.70
N GLY A 119 -0.79 -15.98 12.43
CA GLY A 119 0.40 -16.83 12.44
C GLY A 119 1.30 -16.69 11.22
N LEU A 120 0.90 -15.94 10.19
CA LEU A 120 1.72 -15.70 9.00
C LEU A 120 2.65 -14.51 9.19
N LYS A 121 3.88 -14.62 8.65
CA LYS A 121 4.78 -13.48 8.51
C LYS A 121 4.34 -12.65 7.29
N VAL A 122 3.38 -11.76 7.51
CA VAL A 122 2.84 -10.91 6.46
C VAL A 122 3.81 -9.76 6.18
N GLN A 123 4.28 -9.65 4.94
CA GLN A 123 5.13 -8.53 4.51
C GLN A 123 4.29 -7.35 4.00
N ARG A 124 3.21 -7.64 3.27
CA ARG A 124 2.26 -6.64 2.77
C ARG A 124 0.86 -7.24 2.75
N ALA A 125 -0.05 -6.66 3.52
CA ALA A 125 -1.38 -7.24 3.76
C ALA A 125 -2.44 -6.85 2.71
N GLY A 126 -2.06 -6.23 1.61
CA GLY A 126 -2.97 -5.74 0.59
C GLY A 126 -2.64 -4.30 0.20
N LEU A 127 -3.67 -3.48 -0.06
CA LEU A 127 -3.47 -2.07 -0.39
C LEU A 127 -3.09 -1.28 0.86
N HIS A 128 -1.90 -0.68 0.85
CA HIS A 128 -1.50 0.25 1.88
C HIS A 128 -2.25 1.57 1.70
N ILE A 129 -3.10 1.92 2.66
CA ILE A 129 -3.92 3.13 2.60
C ILE A 129 -3.13 4.35 3.09
N GLY A 130 -2.39 4.20 4.19
CA GLY A 130 -1.59 5.26 4.76
C GLY A 130 -1.11 4.94 6.17
N GLU A 131 -0.61 5.95 6.86
CA GLU A 131 -0.11 5.82 8.22
C GLU A 131 -0.67 6.89 9.15
N PHE A 132 -0.85 6.53 10.42
CA PHE A 132 -1.27 7.46 11.45
C PHE A 132 -0.04 8.01 12.18
N LYS A 133 0.16 9.31 12.14
CA LYS A 133 1.22 10.03 12.87
C LYS A 133 0.60 10.95 13.91
N LYS A 134 0.84 10.69 15.18
CA LYS A 134 0.35 11.46 16.34
C LYS A 134 -1.09 11.97 16.18
N GLN A 135 -1.32 13.07 15.45
CA GLN A 135 -2.63 13.71 15.27
C GLN A 135 -3.00 13.92 13.80
N ARG A 136 -2.44 13.16 12.89
CA ARG A 136 -2.72 13.29 11.46
C ARG A 136 -2.66 11.95 10.75
N PHE A 137 -3.41 11.84 9.68
CA PHE A 137 -3.32 10.75 8.73
C PHE A 137 -2.46 11.19 7.54
N GLU A 138 -1.52 10.34 7.13
CA GLU A 138 -0.71 10.54 5.92
C GLU A 138 -1.04 9.44 4.92
N PRO A 139 -1.59 9.80 3.73
CA PRO A 139 -1.93 8.82 2.72
C PRO A 139 -0.67 8.21 2.10
N SER A 140 -0.74 6.94 1.74
CA SER A 140 0.38 6.25 1.10
C SER A 140 0.42 6.53 -0.40
N HIS A 141 1.61 6.44 -0.99
CA HIS A 141 1.77 6.48 -2.44
C HIS A 141 1.01 5.34 -3.14
N SER A 142 0.91 4.16 -2.51
CA SER A 142 0.13 3.03 -3.04
C SER A 142 -1.35 3.37 -3.18
N LEU A 143 -1.91 4.15 -2.26
CA LEU A 143 -3.29 4.65 -2.39
C LEU A 143 -3.41 5.59 -3.58
N ALA A 144 -2.47 6.55 -3.77
CA ALA A 144 -2.50 7.44 -4.92
C ALA A 144 -2.58 6.66 -6.24
N LEU A 145 -1.72 5.65 -6.40
CA LEU A 145 -1.67 4.84 -7.62
C LEU A 145 -2.90 3.93 -7.82
N ALA A 146 -3.64 3.63 -6.76
CA ALA A 146 -4.87 2.84 -6.84
C ALA A 146 -6.11 3.68 -7.21
N LEU A 147 -6.04 5.01 -7.06
CA LEU A 147 -7.10 5.94 -7.37
C LEU A 147 -7.07 6.36 -8.85
N LYS A 148 -8.23 6.77 -9.34
CA LYS A 148 -8.39 7.44 -10.65
C LYS A 148 -8.63 8.93 -10.42
N LEU A 149 -8.50 9.71 -11.49
CA LEU A 149 -8.73 11.16 -11.47
C LEU A 149 -10.06 11.54 -10.80
N ASN A 150 -11.13 10.80 -11.12
CA ASN A 150 -12.48 11.08 -10.60
C ASN A 150 -12.71 10.61 -9.16
N ASP A 151 -11.78 9.86 -8.61
CA ASP A 151 -11.87 9.34 -7.23
C ASP A 151 -11.39 10.36 -6.20
N ALA A 152 -10.82 11.49 -6.63
CA ALA A 152 -10.36 12.55 -5.75
C ALA A 152 -11.13 13.86 -5.99
N LYS A 153 -11.42 14.57 -4.88
CA LYS A 153 -12.08 15.90 -4.89
C LYS A 153 -11.09 17.02 -5.15
N ASN A 154 -9.83 16.82 -4.79
CA ASN A 154 -8.76 17.81 -4.93
C ASN A 154 -7.65 17.23 -5.80
N VAL A 155 -7.49 17.78 -7.00
CA VAL A 155 -6.60 17.22 -8.02
C VAL A 155 -5.74 18.31 -8.62
N VAL A 156 -4.44 18.06 -8.67
CA VAL A 156 -3.46 18.86 -9.42
C VAL A 156 -3.21 18.17 -10.76
N LYS A 157 -3.49 18.86 -11.84
CA LYS A 157 -3.33 18.35 -13.20
C LYS A 157 -2.05 18.89 -13.80
N LEU A 158 -1.16 18.00 -14.21
CA LEU A 158 0.05 18.28 -14.95
C LEU A 158 -0.03 17.62 -16.32
N THR A 159 0.73 18.13 -17.26
CA THR A 159 0.95 17.49 -18.57
C THR A 159 2.35 16.94 -18.65
N TRP A 160 2.58 15.95 -19.50
CA TRP A 160 3.92 15.37 -19.66
C TRP A 160 4.95 16.38 -20.16
N ASP A 161 4.50 17.32 -21.00
CA ASP A 161 5.36 18.36 -21.58
C ASP A 161 5.70 19.50 -20.60
N ASP A 162 5.05 19.56 -19.43
CA ASP A 162 5.36 20.55 -18.40
C ASP A 162 6.71 20.20 -17.73
N PRO A 163 7.70 21.10 -17.76
CA PRO A 163 8.98 20.90 -17.08
C PRO A 163 8.83 20.60 -15.58
N GLN A 164 7.77 21.06 -14.93
CA GLN A 164 7.50 20.79 -13.53
C GLN A 164 7.15 19.33 -13.27
N THR A 165 6.65 18.59 -14.27
CA THR A 165 6.33 17.17 -14.15
C THR A 165 7.59 16.36 -13.85
N ILE A 166 8.69 16.61 -14.55
CA ILE A 166 9.98 15.98 -14.26
C ILE A 166 10.46 16.36 -12.85
N GLY A 167 10.31 17.64 -12.49
CA GLY A 167 10.63 18.13 -11.14
C GLY A 167 9.83 17.39 -10.07
N PHE A 168 8.54 17.17 -10.29
CA PHE A 168 7.67 16.41 -9.38
C PHE A 168 8.18 14.98 -9.18
N PHE A 169 8.50 14.25 -10.24
CA PHE A 169 9.05 12.89 -10.12
C PHE A 169 10.42 12.85 -9.44
N ASN A 170 11.18 13.94 -9.50
CA ASN A 170 12.43 14.10 -8.75
C ASN A 170 12.24 14.60 -7.30
N GLY A 171 11.00 14.65 -6.79
CA GLY A 171 10.69 15.06 -5.42
C GLY A 171 10.64 16.58 -5.21
N GLN A 172 10.64 17.37 -6.27
CA GLN A 172 10.55 18.83 -6.19
C GLN A 172 9.10 19.31 -6.00
N SER A 173 8.95 20.52 -5.50
CA SER A 173 7.64 21.17 -5.42
C SER A 173 7.21 21.69 -6.78
N VAL A 174 5.91 21.67 -7.03
CA VAL A 174 5.27 22.22 -8.24
C VAL A 174 4.66 23.57 -7.89
N MET A 175 4.76 24.53 -8.81
CA MET A 175 4.11 25.82 -8.71
C MET A 175 2.87 25.85 -9.61
N LEU A 176 1.71 26.07 -9.00
CA LEU A 176 0.44 26.19 -9.71
C LEU A 176 0.31 27.58 -10.33
N SER A 177 -0.36 27.67 -11.48
CA SER A 177 -0.87 28.94 -11.95
C SER A 177 -1.97 29.47 -11.03
N ASP A 178 -2.26 30.77 -11.09
CA ASP A 178 -3.33 31.37 -10.26
C ASP A 178 -4.68 30.71 -10.51
N GLU A 179 -4.96 30.31 -11.74
CA GLU A 179 -6.17 29.57 -12.13
C GLU A 179 -6.22 28.19 -11.46
N GLN A 180 -5.14 27.42 -11.54
CA GLN A 180 -5.06 26.09 -10.91
C GLN A 180 -5.11 26.21 -9.38
N ALA A 181 -4.48 27.23 -8.80
CA ALA A 181 -4.51 27.47 -7.36
C ALA A 181 -5.90 27.83 -6.85
N ALA A 182 -6.72 28.52 -7.68
CA ALA A 182 -8.11 28.84 -7.36
C ALA A 182 -9.01 27.58 -7.35
N GLU A 183 -8.71 26.57 -8.17
CA GLU A 183 -9.44 25.31 -8.21
C GLU A 183 -9.02 24.33 -7.10
N CYS A 184 -7.78 24.46 -6.62
CA CYS A 184 -7.22 23.54 -5.63
C CYS A 184 -7.47 24.01 -4.19
N LYS A 185 -7.96 23.10 -3.35
CA LYS A 185 -8.09 23.35 -1.91
C LYS A 185 -6.76 23.14 -1.20
N LYS A 186 -6.52 23.91 -0.14
CA LYS A 186 -5.38 23.70 0.76
C LYS A 186 -5.47 22.31 1.39
N GLY A 187 -4.39 21.56 1.41
CA GLY A 187 -4.32 20.21 2.00
C GLY A 187 -3.82 19.17 1.00
N TRP A 188 -4.24 17.94 1.19
CA TRP A 188 -3.87 16.85 0.29
C TRP A 188 -4.55 16.99 -1.07
N ALA A 189 -3.79 16.76 -2.13
CA ALA A 189 -4.28 16.70 -3.49
C ALA A 189 -3.64 15.52 -4.24
N LEU A 190 -4.43 14.88 -5.08
CA LEU A 190 -3.95 13.87 -5.99
C LEU A 190 -3.28 14.54 -7.18
N VAL A 191 -2.02 14.23 -7.43
CA VAL A 191 -1.29 14.75 -8.59
C VAL A 191 -1.46 13.79 -9.76
N CYS A 192 -1.93 14.31 -10.87
CA CYS A 192 -2.17 13.53 -12.08
C CYS A 192 -1.38 14.13 -13.25
N VAL A 193 -0.80 13.26 -14.10
CA VAL A 193 -0.10 13.63 -15.32
C VAL A 193 -0.87 13.01 -16.50
N ASP A 194 -1.35 13.84 -17.40
CA ASP A 194 -2.21 13.43 -18.55
C ASP A 194 -3.36 12.50 -18.15
N GLY A 195 -3.96 12.76 -16.97
CA GLY A 195 -5.07 11.98 -16.45
C GLY A 195 -4.69 10.72 -15.65
N TYR A 196 -3.43 10.36 -15.62
CA TYR A 196 -2.90 9.24 -14.81
C TYR A 196 -2.41 9.74 -13.46
N THR A 197 -2.72 9.00 -12.42
CA THR A 197 -2.29 9.35 -11.05
C THR A 197 -0.80 9.12 -10.86
N ALA A 198 -0.10 10.14 -10.39
CA ALA A 198 1.35 10.12 -10.21
C ALA A 198 1.77 10.06 -8.72
N GLY A 199 0.94 10.60 -7.82
CA GLY A 199 1.27 10.62 -6.39
C GLY A 199 0.42 11.61 -5.60
N TRP A 200 0.85 11.89 -4.38
CA TRP A 200 0.26 12.90 -3.53
C TRP A 200 1.07 14.20 -3.53
N GLY A 201 0.37 15.30 -3.50
CA GLY A 201 0.94 16.61 -3.22
C GLY A 201 0.22 17.29 -2.06
N LYS A 202 0.89 18.18 -1.36
CA LYS A 202 0.29 19.00 -0.33
C LYS A 202 0.24 20.44 -0.78
N VAL A 203 -0.97 20.92 -1.09
CA VAL A 203 -1.24 22.27 -1.60
C VAL A 203 -1.16 23.28 -0.45
N ASN A 204 -0.40 24.34 -0.65
CA ASN A 204 -0.35 25.50 0.23
C ASN A 204 -0.22 26.79 -0.61
N GLY A 205 -1.36 27.43 -0.89
CA GLY A 205 -1.46 28.52 -1.85
C GLY A 205 -1.13 28.03 -3.27
N THR A 206 -0.18 28.67 -3.93
CA THR A 206 0.29 28.30 -5.28
C THR A 206 1.33 27.19 -5.28
N GLN A 207 1.84 26.78 -4.12
CA GLN A 207 2.87 25.73 -4.04
C GLN A 207 2.26 24.37 -3.69
N VAL A 208 2.64 23.34 -4.43
CA VAL A 208 2.36 21.95 -4.14
C VAL A 208 3.66 21.23 -3.77
N LYS A 209 3.77 20.82 -2.51
CA LYS A 209 4.90 20.02 -2.06
C LYS A 209 4.69 18.57 -2.42
N ASN A 210 5.68 17.93 -3.03
CA ASN A 210 5.71 16.50 -3.26
C ASN A 210 5.71 15.73 -1.93
N HIS A 211 5.02 14.57 -1.91
CA HIS A 211 4.90 13.77 -0.69
C HIS A 211 4.99 12.26 -0.97
#